data_dd9c4a8d1b624e3b4ba159c19030fdd6
#
_entry.id   dd9c4a8d1b624e3b4ba159c19030fdd6
#
_cell.length_a   1.000
_cell.length_b   1.000
_cell.length_c   1.000
_cell.angle_alpha   90.00
_cell.angle_beta   90.00
_cell.angle_gamma   90.00
#
_symmetry.space_group_name_H-M   'P 1'
#
loop_
_entity.id
_entity.type
_entity.pdbx_description
1 polymer ?
#
loop_
_entity_poly.entity_id
_entity_poly.type
_entity_poly.pdbx_seq_one_letter_code
_entity_poly.pdbx_strand_id
1 'polypeptide(L)'
;MASPRLLRGLIAPLSPADWLPCHQLLASASLLQQWLPWLALPRLRSPSCSDGFKLLLVLLLVSAALAEVRFVASSSMAPTIRQGDRAVAEKVTYFFRRPSVGDIVFFRVPTALQNCGINKDVVFIKRVLATPGDFIEVRQGQLIVNGVAQNEHYTAAHGSDTMEAMRLPEGHVFVMGDNRNNSCDSRAWGPLPIGNIVGRYMMSFTKSSFQ
;
A
#
# COMPACT_ATOMS: atom_id res chain seq x y z
N MET A 1 -51.68 -22.00 -19.89
CA MET A 1 -51.45 -21.07 -21.01
C MET A 1 -51.50 -19.64 -20.47
N ALA A 2 -50.36 -19.06 -20.16
CA ALA A 2 -50.26 -17.64 -19.79
C ALA A 2 -48.93 -17.14 -20.42
N SER A 3 -49.05 -16.13 -21.23
CA SER A 3 -48.07 -15.59 -22.16
C SER A 3 -47.00 -14.78 -21.42
N PRO A 4 -45.71 -14.86 -21.77
CA PRO A 4 -44.65 -13.99 -21.26
C PRO A 4 -44.51 -12.75 -22.14
N ARG A 5 -45.19 -11.70 -21.77
CA ARG A 5 -44.95 -10.34 -22.30
C ARG A 5 -44.77 -9.39 -21.15
N LEU A 6 -43.54 -9.11 -20.75
CA LEU A 6 -43.15 -7.90 -19.99
C LEU A 6 -41.65 -8.01 -19.62
N LEU A 7 -40.78 -7.70 -20.56
CA LEU A 7 -39.38 -7.30 -20.31
C LEU A 7 -38.71 -6.91 -21.65
N ARG A 8 -39.32 -5.97 -22.39
CA ARG A 8 -38.66 -5.25 -23.45
C ARG A 8 -38.93 -3.76 -23.25
N GLY A 9 -37.96 -3.08 -22.71
CA GLY A 9 -38.01 -1.63 -22.61
C GLY A 9 -37.22 -1.06 -21.44
N LEU A 10 -35.89 -1.20 -21.43
CA LEU A 10 -35.03 -0.41 -20.56
C LEU A 10 -33.54 -0.56 -20.92
N ILE A 11 -33.21 -0.41 -22.20
CA ILE A 11 -31.87 -0.02 -22.60
C ILE A 11 -32.03 0.67 -23.98
N ALA A 12 -32.43 1.94 -23.98
CA ALA A 12 -32.20 2.80 -25.11
C ALA A 12 -30.73 3.26 -25.05
N PRO A 13 -29.95 3.22 -26.12
CA PRO A 13 -28.61 3.80 -26.14
C PRO A 13 -28.76 5.31 -25.92
N LEU A 14 -28.08 5.84 -24.92
CA LEU A 14 -27.98 7.27 -24.65
C LEU A 14 -27.41 7.97 -25.89
N SER A 15 -28.16 8.93 -26.43
CA SER A 15 -27.72 9.72 -27.57
C SER A 15 -26.59 10.67 -27.11
N PRO A 16 -25.69 11.09 -28.02
CA PRO A 16 -24.64 12.07 -27.69
C PRO A 16 -25.17 13.42 -27.20
N ALA A 17 -26.47 13.70 -27.35
CA ALA A 17 -27.12 14.92 -26.86
C ALA A 17 -27.48 14.89 -25.36
N ASP A 18 -27.43 13.70 -24.71
CA ASP A 18 -27.78 13.53 -23.29
C ASP A 18 -26.63 13.80 -22.32
N TRP A 19 -25.49 14.23 -22.82
CA TRP A 19 -24.38 14.70 -22.00
C TRP A 19 -24.75 16.07 -21.42
N LEU A 20 -25.05 16.11 -20.12
CA LEU A 20 -25.29 17.36 -19.40
C LEU A 20 -24.11 18.31 -19.61
N PRO A 21 -24.32 19.48 -20.21
CA PRO A 21 -23.24 20.45 -20.37
C PRO A 21 -22.72 20.90 -19.01
N CYS A 22 -21.40 20.96 -18.85
CA CYS A 22 -20.70 21.29 -17.59
C CYS A 22 -21.25 22.52 -16.85
N HIS A 23 -21.94 23.42 -17.53
CA HIS A 23 -22.55 24.61 -16.88
C HIS A 23 -23.80 24.29 -16.04
N GLN A 24 -24.47 23.16 -16.24
CA GLN A 24 -25.64 22.79 -15.43
C GLN A 24 -25.25 22.14 -14.08
N LEU A 25 -24.07 21.54 -13.98
CA LEU A 25 -23.55 21.04 -12.70
C LEU A 25 -23.09 22.16 -11.77
N LEU A 26 -22.80 23.35 -12.31
CA LEU A 26 -22.41 24.53 -11.54
C LEU A 26 -23.60 25.35 -11.04
N ALA A 27 -24.78 25.16 -11.61
CA ALA A 27 -26.00 25.89 -11.18
C ALA A 27 -26.50 25.43 -9.81
N SER A 28 -26.19 24.19 -9.39
CA SER A 28 -26.55 23.66 -8.06
C SER A 28 -25.71 24.24 -6.92
N ALA A 29 -24.51 24.77 -7.26
CA ALA A 29 -23.65 25.41 -6.26
C ALA A 29 -24.17 26.83 -5.85
N SER A 30 -24.98 27.47 -6.70
CA SER A 30 -25.54 28.80 -6.40
C SER A 30 -26.66 28.75 -5.35
N LEU A 31 -27.35 27.63 -5.20
CA LEU A 31 -28.41 27.45 -4.18
C LEU A 31 -27.84 27.30 -2.77
N LEU A 32 -26.63 26.77 -2.61
CA LEU A 32 -25.96 26.67 -1.30
C LEU A 32 -25.45 28.03 -0.80
N GLN A 33 -25.19 28.99 -1.68
CA GLN A 33 -24.74 30.34 -1.32
C GLN A 33 -25.86 31.21 -0.71
N GLN A 34 -27.12 30.88 -0.94
CA GLN A 34 -28.25 31.64 -0.36
C GLN A 34 -28.49 31.36 1.12
N TRP A 35 -27.99 30.21 1.64
CA TRP A 35 -28.22 29.79 3.02
C TRP A 35 -27.09 30.07 4.00
N LEU A 36 -25.91 30.50 3.52
CA LEU A 36 -24.73 30.75 4.35
C LEU A 36 -24.04 32.07 3.96
N PRO A 37 -24.64 33.25 4.29
CA PRO A 37 -24.11 34.53 3.86
C PRO A 37 -22.80 35.00 4.54
N TRP A 38 -22.29 34.27 5.52
CA TRP A 38 -21.09 34.59 6.26
C TRP A 38 -19.86 33.71 5.93
N LEU A 39 -20.01 32.74 5.07
CA LEU A 39 -18.87 32.11 4.39
C LEU A 39 -18.58 32.91 3.10
N ALA A 40 -18.04 34.09 3.24
CA ALA A 40 -17.43 34.82 2.14
C ALA A 40 -16.16 34.09 1.69
N LEU A 41 -16.34 32.92 1.11
CA LEU A 41 -15.29 32.31 0.29
C LEU A 41 -14.98 33.30 -0.84
N PRO A 42 -13.71 33.68 -1.07
CA PRO A 42 -13.36 34.51 -2.21
C PRO A 42 -14.02 33.86 -3.42
N ARG A 43 -14.74 34.65 -4.23
CA ARG A 43 -15.36 34.20 -5.47
C ARG A 43 -14.29 33.45 -6.28
N LEU A 44 -14.21 32.15 -6.11
CA LEU A 44 -13.44 31.27 -6.98
C LEU A 44 -14.05 31.47 -8.36
N ARG A 45 -13.37 32.27 -9.18
CA ARG A 45 -13.64 32.42 -10.60
C ARG A 45 -13.90 30.99 -11.10
N SER A 46 -15.08 30.74 -11.65
CA SER A 46 -15.46 29.39 -12.12
C SER A 46 -14.27 28.82 -12.91
N PRO A 47 -13.69 27.70 -12.48
CA PRO A 47 -12.51 27.19 -13.17
C PRO A 47 -12.89 26.92 -14.61
N SER A 48 -12.12 27.51 -15.53
CA SER A 48 -12.31 27.18 -16.94
C SER A 48 -12.05 25.67 -17.10
N CYS A 49 -12.66 25.04 -18.10
CA CYS A 49 -12.42 23.60 -18.38
C CYS A 49 -10.90 23.32 -18.51
N SER A 50 -10.14 24.29 -18.99
CA SER A 50 -8.67 24.31 -19.05
C SER A 50 -8.01 24.27 -17.66
N ASP A 51 -8.56 24.96 -16.66
CA ASP A 51 -7.97 24.99 -15.32
C ASP A 51 -8.26 23.69 -14.54
N GLY A 52 -9.44 23.09 -14.75
CA GLY A 52 -9.77 21.76 -14.26
C GLY A 52 -8.84 20.68 -14.82
N PHE A 53 -8.56 20.74 -16.11
CA PHE A 53 -7.60 19.83 -16.74
C PHE A 53 -6.17 19.99 -16.21
N LYS A 54 -5.70 21.25 -16.04
CA LYS A 54 -4.38 21.53 -15.45
C LYS A 54 -4.29 20.98 -14.02
N LEU A 55 -5.32 21.19 -13.19
CA LEU A 55 -5.37 20.68 -11.83
C LEU A 55 -5.30 19.15 -11.82
N LEU A 56 -6.10 18.48 -12.67
CA LEU A 56 -6.08 17.02 -12.81
C LEU A 56 -4.69 16.54 -13.21
N LEU A 57 -4.06 17.19 -14.20
CA LEU A 57 -2.71 16.84 -14.65
C LEU A 57 -1.68 16.99 -13.52
N VAL A 58 -1.74 18.09 -12.77
CA VAL A 58 -0.86 18.30 -11.60
C VAL A 58 -1.08 17.21 -10.55
N LEU A 59 -2.31 16.87 -10.22
CA LEU A 59 -2.63 15.80 -9.27
C LEU A 59 -2.09 14.44 -9.74
N LEU A 60 -2.21 14.14 -11.03
CA LEU A 60 -1.66 12.91 -11.61
C LEU A 60 -0.13 12.89 -11.56
N LEU A 61 0.54 13.99 -11.88
CA LEU A 61 2.00 14.10 -11.80
C LEU A 61 2.49 13.97 -10.36
N VAL A 62 1.81 14.62 -9.42
CA VAL A 62 2.14 14.51 -7.98
C VAL A 62 1.94 13.06 -7.51
N SER A 63 0.82 12.42 -7.84
CA SER A 63 0.58 11.02 -7.45
C SER A 63 1.62 10.07 -8.04
N ALA A 64 2.03 10.28 -9.30
CA ALA A 64 3.08 9.50 -9.94
C ALA A 64 4.46 9.71 -9.27
N ALA A 65 4.76 10.92 -8.79
CA ALA A 65 5.99 11.20 -8.04
C ALA A 65 6.02 10.55 -6.65
N LEU A 66 4.85 10.31 -6.07
CA LEU A 66 4.69 9.74 -4.72
C LEU A 66 4.63 8.20 -4.70
N ALA A 67 4.53 7.57 -5.86
CA ALA A 67 4.53 6.11 -6.02
C ALA A 67 5.69 5.66 -6.91
N GLU A 68 6.23 4.50 -6.60
CA GLU A 68 7.33 3.90 -7.36
C GLU A 68 7.02 2.43 -7.66
N VAL A 69 7.22 2.02 -8.91
CA VAL A 69 7.08 0.62 -9.31
C VAL A 69 8.44 -0.08 -9.20
N ARG A 70 8.48 -1.16 -8.42
CA ARG A 70 9.69 -1.96 -8.19
C ARG A 70 9.52 -3.39 -8.69
N PHE A 71 10.56 -3.94 -9.29
CA PHE A 71 10.61 -5.33 -9.67
C PHE A 71 10.95 -6.21 -8.46
N VAL A 72 10.18 -7.29 -8.25
CA VAL A 72 10.37 -8.23 -7.16
C VAL A 72 11.28 -9.36 -7.63
N ALA A 73 12.54 -9.30 -7.23
CA ALA A 73 13.56 -10.27 -7.64
C ALA A 73 13.59 -11.54 -6.76
N SER A 74 12.93 -11.52 -5.60
CA SER A 74 13.01 -12.59 -4.58
C SER A 74 11.65 -13.21 -4.31
N SER A 75 11.63 -14.50 -4.00
CA SER A 75 10.44 -15.26 -3.56
C SER A 75 10.17 -15.15 -2.06
N SER A 76 10.88 -14.30 -1.32
CA SER A 76 10.78 -14.21 0.15
C SER A 76 9.41 -13.76 0.68
N MET A 77 8.58 -13.17 -0.17
CA MET A 77 7.21 -12.74 0.16
C MET A 77 6.12 -13.63 -0.48
N ALA A 78 6.50 -14.76 -1.06
CA ALA A 78 5.51 -15.72 -1.53
C ALA A 78 4.73 -16.33 -0.34
N PRO A 79 3.44 -16.61 -0.50
CA PRO A 79 2.62 -16.52 -1.71
C PRO A 79 2.06 -15.13 -2.00
N THR A 80 2.14 -14.18 -1.05
CA THR A 80 1.52 -12.84 -1.14
C THR A 80 2.04 -12.06 -2.34
N ILE A 81 3.35 -12.08 -2.56
CA ILE A 81 4.00 -11.42 -3.70
C ILE A 81 4.96 -12.44 -4.32
N ARG A 82 4.82 -12.66 -5.61
CA ARG A 82 5.62 -13.65 -6.34
C ARG A 82 6.88 -13.03 -6.91
N GLN A 83 7.91 -13.83 -7.03
CA GLN A 83 9.09 -13.46 -7.79
C GLN A 83 8.70 -13.17 -9.24
N GLY A 84 9.21 -12.06 -9.80
CA GLY A 84 8.86 -11.60 -11.14
C GLY A 84 7.73 -10.57 -11.18
N ASP A 85 6.97 -10.41 -10.09
CA ASP A 85 5.95 -9.38 -9.99
C ASP A 85 6.54 -7.96 -10.01
N ARG A 86 5.71 -7.02 -10.39
CA ARG A 86 5.96 -5.60 -10.21
C ARG A 86 5.11 -5.10 -9.06
N ALA A 87 5.74 -4.55 -8.04
CA ALA A 87 5.07 -4.05 -6.85
C ALA A 87 5.12 -2.52 -6.82
N VAL A 88 4.01 -1.92 -6.42
CA VAL A 88 3.88 -0.47 -6.26
C VAL A 88 4.20 -0.11 -4.82
N ALA A 89 5.21 0.73 -4.63
CA ALA A 89 5.62 1.31 -3.36
C ALA A 89 5.09 2.75 -3.27
N GLU A 90 4.34 3.04 -2.23
CA GLU A 90 3.88 4.38 -1.88
C GLU A 90 4.81 4.97 -0.82
N LYS A 91 5.21 6.24 -1.00
CA LYS A 91 6.24 6.89 -0.18
C LYS A 91 5.70 7.85 0.88
N VAL A 92 4.41 8.15 0.85
CA VAL A 92 3.81 9.26 1.61
C VAL A 92 3.30 8.85 2.99
N THR A 93 2.75 7.65 3.10
CA THR A 93 2.07 7.20 4.33
C THR A 93 2.93 7.40 5.58
N TYR A 94 4.22 7.09 5.52
CA TYR A 94 5.09 7.14 6.70
C TYR A 94 5.63 8.54 7.04
N PHE A 95 5.25 9.57 6.29
CA PHE A 95 5.37 10.96 6.75
C PHE A 95 4.29 11.33 7.77
N PHE A 96 3.14 10.65 7.74
CA PHE A 96 1.98 11.01 8.57
C PHE A 96 1.66 9.99 9.65
N ARG A 97 2.08 8.73 9.50
CA ARG A 97 1.89 7.68 10.50
C ARG A 97 3.10 6.76 10.63
N ARG A 98 3.22 6.10 11.77
CA ARG A 98 4.22 5.04 11.97
C ARG A 98 3.81 3.75 11.25
N PRO A 99 4.77 2.88 10.89
CA PRO A 99 4.47 1.53 10.42
C PRO A 99 3.63 0.76 11.46
N SER A 100 2.68 -0.01 10.95
CA SER A 100 1.78 -0.83 11.77
C SER A 100 1.97 -2.30 11.47
N VAL A 101 1.61 -3.17 12.42
CA VAL A 101 1.60 -4.62 12.21
C VAL A 101 0.72 -4.96 11.00
N GLY A 102 1.24 -5.83 10.13
CA GLY A 102 0.60 -6.21 8.87
C GLY A 102 1.02 -5.37 7.65
N ASP A 103 1.60 -4.17 7.83
CA ASP A 103 2.13 -3.40 6.70
C ASP A 103 3.25 -4.20 6.00
N ILE A 104 3.22 -4.22 4.67
CA ILE A 104 4.35 -4.69 3.88
C ILE A 104 5.17 -3.47 3.48
N VAL A 105 6.46 -3.48 3.79
CA VAL A 105 7.34 -2.31 3.67
C VAL A 105 8.52 -2.60 2.75
N PHE A 106 8.87 -1.59 1.95
CA PHE A 106 10.13 -1.52 1.24
C PHE A 106 11.14 -0.78 2.10
N PHE A 107 12.35 -1.31 2.24
CA PHE A 107 13.38 -0.69 3.07
C PHE A 107 14.77 -0.90 2.50
N ARG A 108 15.67 0.03 2.82
CA ARG A 108 17.09 -0.09 2.50
C ARG A 108 17.76 -1.07 3.45
N VAL A 109 18.78 -1.72 2.95
CA VAL A 109 19.57 -2.70 3.70
C VAL A 109 20.04 -2.12 5.04
N PRO A 110 19.77 -2.78 6.18
CA PRO A 110 20.32 -2.38 7.48
C PRO A 110 21.85 -2.45 7.46
N THR A 111 22.50 -1.63 8.31
CA THR A 111 23.97 -1.55 8.39
C THR A 111 24.60 -2.91 8.68
N ALA A 112 23.95 -3.76 9.47
CA ALA A 112 24.42 -5.11 9.75
C ALA A 112 24.65 -5.95 8.50
N LEU A 113 23.76 -5.86 7.51
CA LEU A 113 23.89 -6.57 6.24
C LEU A 113 24.84 -5.87 5.25
N GLN A 114 24.99 -4.55 5.35
CA GLN A 114 26.00 -3.81 4.55
C GLN A 114 27.40 -4.28 4.90
N ASN A 115 27.69 -4.55 6.16
CA ASN A 115 28.95 -5.10 6.62
C ASN A 115 29.24 -6.52 6.07
N CYS A 116 28.20 -7.24 5.61
CA CYS A 116 28.34 -8.52 4.91
C CYS A 116 28.52 -8.37 3.39
N GLY A 117 28.78 -7.16 2.88
CA GLY A 117 29.04 -6.91 1.46
C GLY A 117 27.78 -6.70 0.60
N ILE A 118 26.60 -6.58 1.19
CA ILE A 118 25.38 -6.27 0.44
C ILE A 118 25.34 -4.77 0.15
N ASN A 119 25.15 -4.43 -1.13
CA ASN A 119 25.10 -3.03 -1.54
C ASN A 119 23.98 -2.26 -0.80
N LYS A 120 24.31 -1.08 -0.28
CA LYS A 120 23.41 -0.17 0.42
C LYS A 120 22.18 0.28 -0.39
N ASP A 121 22.28 0.24 -1.72
CA ASP A 121 21.21 0.67 -2.63
C ASP A 121 20.15 -0.42 -2.88
N VAL A 122 20.41 -1.64 -2.40
CA VAL A 122 19.45 -2.74 -2.48
C VAL A 122 18.26 -2.45 -1.57
N VAL A 123 17.07 -2.63 -2.12
CA VAL A 123 15.82 -2.47 -1.38
C VAL A 123 15.16 -3.83 -1.21
N PHE A 124 14.88 -4.17 0.04
CA PHE A 124 14.14 -5.37 0.42
C PHE A 124 12.67 -5.08 0.63
N ILE A 125 11.86 -6.13 0.59
CA ILE A 125 10.43 -6.08 0.90
C ILE A 125 10.12 -7.15 1.94
N LYS A 126 9.47 -6.76 3.06
CA LYS A 126 9.06 -7.66 4.15
C LYS A 126 7.78 -7.15 4.81
N ARG A 127 7.16 -8.00 5.63
CA ARG A 127 5.99 -7.65 6.43
C ARG A 127 6.39 -7.25 7.83
N VAL A 128 5.80 -6.17 8.35
CA VAL A 128 5.93 -5.73 9.75
C VAL A 128 5.09 -6.64 10.64
N LEU A 129 5.70 -7.23 11.65
CA LEU A 129 5.07 -8.18 12.56
C LEU A 129 5.02 -7.71 14.00
N ALA A 130 5.90 -6.77 14.37
CA ALA A 130 5.88 -6.13 15.68
C ALA A 130 6.37 -4.69 15.58
N THR A 131 5.94 -3.87 16.55
CA THR A 131 6.19 -2.44 16.65
C THR A 131 6.98 -2.11 17.93
N PRO A 132 7.52 -0.89 18.08
CA PRO A 132 8.33 -0.54 19.26
C PRO A 132 7.63 -0.87 20.58
N GLY A 133 8.37 -1.48 21.50
CA GLY A 133 7.90 -1.88 22.81
C GLY A 133 7.34 -3.29 22.92
N ASP A 134 6.98 -3.93 21.79
CA ASP A 134 6.50 -5.31 21.78
C ASP A 134 7.60 -6.29 22.20
N PHE A 135 7.19 -7.38 22.85
CA PHE A 135 8.02 -8.57 23.08
C PHE A 135 7.76 -9.58 21.98
N ILE A 136 8.80 -9.99 21.31
CA ILE A 136 8.74 -10.95 20.21
C ILE A 136 9.62 -12.16 20.47
N GLU A 137 9.11 -13.30 20.07
CA GLU A 137 9.75 -14.59 20.20
C GLU A 137 9.32 -15.47 19.01
N VAL A 138 10.20 -16.36 18.56
CA VAL A 138 9.85 -17.39 17.57
C VAL A 138 10.17 -18.75 18.19
N ARG A 139 9.16 -19.59 18.33
CA ARG A 139 9.32 -20.98 18.83
C ARG A 139 8.88 -21.95 17.75
N GLN A 140 9.81 -22.78 17.29
CA GLN A 140 9.54 -23.80 16.26
C GLN A 140 8.75 -23.22 15.06
N GLY A 141 9.16 -22.04 14.60
CA GLY A 141 8.53 -21.32 13.50
C GLY A 141 7.26 -20.55 13.85
N GLN A 142 6.70 -20.71 15.03
CA GLN A 142 5.54 -19.97 15.51
C GLN A 142 5.97 -18.59 16.00
N LEU A 143 5.43 -17.52 15.45
CA LEU A 143 5.62 -16.16 15.96
C LEU A 143 4.75 -15.93 17.20
N ILE A 144 5.36 -15.41 18.25
CA ILE A 144 4.70 -15.02 19.50
C ILE A 144 4.99 -13.55 19.74
N VAL A 145 3.96 -12.75 19.90
CA VAL A 145 4.05 -11.32 20.20
C VAL A 145 3.33 -11.05 21.52
N ASN A 146 4.02 -10.46 22.48
CA ASN A 146 3.50 -10.17 23.84
C ASN A 146 2.88 -11.40 24.51
N GLY A 147 3.51 -12.57 24.32
CA GLY A 147 3.06 -13.85 24.86
C GLY A 147 1.89 -14.51 24.12
N VAL A 148 1.40 -13.90 23.03
CA VAL A 148 0.29 -14.43 22.24
C VAL A 148 0.80 -14.97 20.91
N ALA A 149 0.53 -16.26 20.64
CA ALA A 149 0.84 -16.88 19.35
C ALA A 149 0.02 -16.23 18.23
N GLN A 150 0.69 -15.82 17.18
CA GLN A 150 0.06 -15.12 16.05
C GLN A 150 -0.50 -16.12 15.02
N ASN A 151 -1.71 -15.87 14.56
CA ASN A 151 -2.29 -16.63 13.46
C ASN A 151 -1.91 -15.99 12.12
N GLU A 152 -1.00 -16.63 11.39
CA GLU A 152 -0.37 -16.06 10.20
C GLU A 152 -0.82 -16.76 8.92
N HIS A 153 -2.08 -16.55 8.54
CA HIS A 153 -2.71 -17.17 7.36
C HIS A 153 -2.07 -16.79 6.01
N TYR A 154 -1.20 -15.79 5.98
CA TYR A 154 -0.49 -15.33 4.78
C TYR A 154 0.82 -16.10 4.52
N THR A 155 1.28 -16.93 5.44
CA THR A 155 2.50 -17.71 5.28
C THR A 155 2.23 -19.02 4.52
N ALA A 156 3.17 -19.42 3.66
CA ALA A 156 3.04 -20.67 2.91
C ALA A 156 3.28 -21.93 3.78
N ALA A 157 4.21 -21.82 4.73
CA ALA A 157 4.54 -22.86 5.69
C ALA A 157 5.18 -22.24 6.93
N HIS A 158 5.03 -22.86 8.06
CA HIS A 158 5.77 -22.49 9.27
C HIS A 158 7.24 -22.89 9.11
N GLY A 159 8.15 -22.00 9.52
CA GLY A 159 9.57 -22.33 9.63
C GLY A 159 9.80 -23.29 10.80
N SER A 160 11.03 -23.77 10.95
CA SER A 160 11.47 -24.52 12.13
C SER A 160 12.34 -23.68 13.06
N ASP A 161 12.52 -22.41 12.74
CA ASP A 161 13.43 -21.51 13.43
C ASP A 161 12.97 -21.24 14.87
N THR A 162 13.95 -21.02 15.74
CA THR A 162 13.72 -20.56 17.10
C THR A 162 14.57 -19.32 17.33
N MET A 163 13.96 -18.28 17.89
CA MET A 163 14.60 -17.03 18.28
C MET A 163 14.19 -16.71 19.70
N GLU A 164 15.17 -16.38 20.53
CA GLU A 164 14.93 -15.98 21.92
C GLU A 164 14.07 -14.73 22.00
N ALA A 165 13.33 -14.62 23.11
CA ALA A 165 12.47 -13.48 23.37
C ALA A 165 13.30 -12.20 23.46
N MET A 166 12.88 -11.17 22.72
CA MET A 166 13.49 -9.85 22.80
C MET A 166 12.42 -8.76 22.84
N ARG A 167 12.72 -7.67 23.56
CA ARG A 167 11.91 -6.45 23.51
C ARG A 167 12.34 -5.60 22.35
N LEU A 168 11.39 -5.16 21.52
CA LEU A 168 11.66 -4.33 20.37
C LEU A 168 12.00 -2.90 20.82
N PRO A 169 13.18 -2.35 20.45
CA PRO A 169 13.57 -1.01 20.87
C PRO A 169 12.76 0.07 20.18
N GLU A 170 12.72 1.26 20.77
CA GLU A 170 12.11 2.44 20.15
C GLU A 170 12.73 2.74 18.79
N GLY A 171 11.89 3.21 17.87
CA GLY A 171 12.32 3.53 16.50
C GLY A 171 12.62 2.33 15.61
N HIS A 172 12.31 1.12 16.04
CA HIS A 172 12.52 -0.11 15.26
C HIS A 172 11.23 -0.90 15.09
N VAL A 173 11.14 -1.65 14.00
CA VAL A 173 10.09 -2.63 13.77
C VAL A 173 10.71 -4.00 13.51
N PHE A 174 9.95 -5.07 13.76
CA PHE A 174 10.36 -6.43 13.41
C PHE A 174 9.67 -6.85 12.12
N VAL A 175 10.46 -7.30 11.16
CA VAL A 175 9.96 -7.65 9.83
C VAL A 175 10.36 -9.06 9.45
N MET A 176 9.43 -9.80 8.83
CA MET A 176 9.70 -11.13 8.29
C MET A 176 9.13 -11.28 6.89
N GLY A 177 9.70 -12.22 6.14
CA GLY A 177 9.12 -12.64 4.87
C GLY A 177 7.93 -13.59 5.08
N ASP A 178 6.94 -13.51 4.21
CA ASP A 178 5.79 -14.43 4.22
C ASP A 178 6.24 -15.86 3.86
N ASN A 179 7.32 -16.00 3.08
CA ASN A 179 8.00 -17.26 2.84
C ASN A 179 9.08 -17.51 3.93
N ARG A 180 8.66 -18.04 5.07
CA ARG A 180 9.48 -18.23 6.27
C ARG A 180 10.77 -19.00 6.04
N ASN A 181 10.74 -20.03 5.21
CA ASN A 181 11.88 -20.88 4.93
C ASN A 181 12.85 -20.30 3.89
N ASN A 182 12.44 -19.27 3.17
CA ASN A 182 13.26 -18.63 2.14
C ASN A 182 13.30 -17.09 2.31
N SER A 183 13.59 -16.65 3.53
CA SER A 183 13.68 -15.23 3.84
C SER A 183 14.83 -14.92 4.79
N CYS A 184 15.73 -14.06 4.36
CA CYS A 184 16.66 -13.39 5.24
C CYS A 184 15.98 -12.11 5.77
N ASP A 185 15.65 -12.10 7.08
CA ASP A 185 14.85 -11.06 7.69
C ASP A 185 15.29 -10.78 9.15
N SER A 186 14.47 -10.11 9.93
CA SER A 186 14.83 -9.69 11.30
C SER A 186 15.22 -10.83 12.23
N ARG A 187 14.89 -12.08 11.92
CA ARG A 187 15.39 -13.26 12.67
C ARG A 187 16.90 -13.38 12.57
N ALA A 188 17.49 -13.02 11.42
CA ALA A 188 18.91 -13.16 11.17
C ALA A 188 19.72 -11.90 11.50
N TRP A 189 19.18 -10.71 11.25
CA TRP A 189 19.93 -9.45 11.38
C TRP A 189 19.35 -8.45 12.39
N GLY A 190 18.26 -8.85 13.11
CA GLY A 190 17.68 -8.05 14.19
C GLY A 190 16.62 -7.05 13.73
N PRO A 191 16.20 -6.14 14.62
CA PRO A 191 15.19 -5.14 14.35
C PRO A 191 15.57 -4.17 13.24
N LEU A 192 14.59 -3.79 12.43
CA LEU A 192 14.73 -2.82 11.35
C LEU A 192 14.50 -1.39 11.87
N PRO A 193 15.46 -0.46 11.72
CA PRO A 193 15.21 0.94 12.00
C PRO A 193 14.11 1.49 11.08
N ILE A 194 13.13 2.20 11.63
CA ILE A 194 12.02 2.79 10.88
C ILE A 194 12.55 3.76 9.81
N GLY A 195 13.65 4.47 10.09
CA GLY A 195 14.30 5.37 9.12
C GLY A 195 14.83 4.70 7.86
N ASN A 196 14.99 3.37 7.85
CA ASN A 196 15.39 2.62 6.66
C ASN A 196 14.20 2.35 5.72
N ILE A 197 12.97 2.53 6.18
CA ILE A 197 11.77 2.28 5.37
C ILE A 197 11.65 3.39 4.32
N VAL A 198 11.51 2.99 3.05
CA VAL A 198 11.43 3.92 1.91
C VAL A 198 10.05 3.97 1.28
N GLY A 199 9.16 3.05 1.63
CA GLY A 199 7.79 3.06 1.14
C GLY A 199 6.97 1.88 1.65
N ARG A 200 5.66 2.00 1.49
CA ARG A 200 4.67 0.98 1.80
C ARG A 200 4.22 0.29 0.53
N TYR A 201 4.05 -1.01 0.58
CA TYR A 201 3.44 -1.79 -0.50
C TYR A 201 1.95 -1.47 -0.62
N MET A 202 1.49 -1.25 -1.84
CA MET A 202 0.08 -1.02 -2.15
C MET A 202 -0.54 -2.21 -2.88
N MET A 203 0.08 -2.63 -3.96
CA MET A 203 -0.37 -3.72 -4.81
C MET A 203 0.78 -4.28 -5.63
N SER A 204 0.59 -5.48 -6.16
CA SER A 204 1.48 -6.03 -7.19
C SER A 204 0.68 -6.55 -8.38
N PHE A 205 1.35 -6.62 -9.52
CA PHE A 205 0.82 -7.19 -10.74
C PHE A 205 1.88 -8.02 -11.43
N THR A 206 1.44 -9.17 -11.92
CA THR A 206 2.28 -10.07 -12.71
C THR A 206 2.24 -9.59 -14.15
N LYS A 207 3.40 -9.53 -14.81
CA LYS A 207 3.43 -9.31 -16.26
C LYS A 207 2.79 -10.53 -16.91
N SER A 208 1.58 -10.39 -17.46
CA SER A 208 1.03 -11.44 -18.33
C SER A 208 1.97 -11.57 -19.52
N SER A 209 2.62 -12.72 -19.65
CA SER A 209 3.27 -13.10 -20.90
C SER A 209 2.13 -13.31 -21.92
N PHE A 210 1.94 -12.33 -22.80
CA PHE A 210 1.22 -12.60 -24.03
C PHE A 210 2.04 -13.63 -24.81
N GLN A 211 1.58 -14.87 -24.84
CA GLN A 211 1.99 -15.88 -25.80
C GLN A 211 1.34 -15.60 -27.14
#